data_df8742450d237e06950c9db07d4b9579
#
_entry.id   df8742450d237e06950c9db07d4b9579
#
_cell.length_a   1.000
_cell.length_b   1.000
_cell.length_c   1.000
_cell.angle_alpha   90.00
_cell.angle_beta   90.00
_cell.angle_gamma   90.00
#
_symmetry.space_group_name_H-M   'P 1'
#
loop_
_entity.id
_entity.type
_entity.pdbx_description
1 polymer ?
#
loop_
_entity_poly.entity_id
_entity_poly.type
_entity_poly.pdbx_seq_one_letter_code
_entity_poly.pdbx_strand_id
1 'polypeptide(L)'
;MLVKTLRSALGGVFLLLLAAGIATPQTGVHPLSGRLLAQSLSVDGADWLDRSERDQEEDPDRAIDVLKIVKGSTVAEVGAGSGYMTVKLAKKVGPGGRVYANDIQRGMLELLNKRLAKSKITNVIPVLGTQDNPQLPIEALDLVLMVDTYHELSQPQIMLRQIKASLKPGGRLVLVEYRKEDPTTPVKPDHKMSVADAKLEVEAEGFKLTTTNEDLPRQHILIFTK
;
A
#
# COMPACT_ATOMS: atom_id res chain seq x y z
N MET A 1 73.71 -20.96 -24.15
CA MET A 1 73.05 -21.53 -22.97
C MET A 1 71.89 -20.61 -22.60
N LEU A 2 70.68 -20.99 -23.03
CA LEU A 2 69.47 -20.17 -22.86
C LEU A 2 68.63 -20.79 -21.75
N VAL A 3 68.42 -20.06 -20.65
CA VAL A 3 67.54 -20.45 -19.56
C VAL A 3 66.14 -19.93 -19.85
N LYS A 4 65.17 -20.81 -20.12
CA LYS A 4 63.75 -20.49 -20.26
C LYS A 4 63.11 -20.47 -18.88
N THR A 5 62.61 -19.31 -18.44
CA THR A 5 61.76 -19.15 -17.26
C THR A 5 60.33 -19.47 -17.62
N LEU A 6 59.76 -20.48 -16.94
CA LEU A 6 58.38 -20.87 -17.01
C LEU A 6 57.53 -19.93 -16.06
N ARG A 7 56.60 -19.19 -16.61
CA ARG A 7 55.57 -18.47 -15.81
C ARG A 7 54.35 -19.34 -15.68
N SER A 8 54.06 -19.81 -14.47
CA SER A 8 52.82 -20.46 -14.12
C SER A 8 51.74 -19.38 -13.87
N ALA A 9 50.66 -19.46 -14.63
CA ALA A 9 49.45 -18.65 -14.40
C ALA A 9 48.55 -19.42 -13.43
N LEU A 10 48.40 -18.94 -12.21
CA LEU A 10 47.32 -19.37 -11.30
C LEU A 10 46.02 -18.68 -11.70
N GLY A 11 45.10 -19.43 -12.29
CA GLY A 11 43.73 -19.02 -12.50
C GLY A 11 42.94 -19.14 -11.20
N GLY A 12 42.65 -18.00 -10.57
CA GLY A 12 41.73 -17.97 -9.41
C GLY A 12 40.29 -18.11 -9.88
N VAL A 13 39.66 -19.21 -9.51
CA VAL A 13 38.20 -19.38 -9.67
C VAL A 13 37.52 -18.59 -8.54
N PHE A 14 36.90 -17.46 -8.88
CA PHE A 14 36.02 -16.71 -7.98
C PHE A 14 34.66 -17.43 -7.91
N LEU A 15 34.42 -18.15 -6.82
CA LEU A 15 33.13 -18.72 -6.50
C LEU A 15 32.22 -17.60 -5.98
N LEU A 16 31.29 -17.10 -6.80
CA LEU A 16 30.21 -16.20 -6.37
C LEU A 16 29.21 -17.04 -5.54
N LEU A 17 29.32 -16.94 -4.23
CA LEU A 17 28.27 -17.41 -3.31
C LEU A 17 27.08 -16.45 -3.41
N LEU A 18 26.06 -16.83 -4.16
CA LEU A 18 24.72 -16.26 -4.07
C LEU A 18 24.15 -16.59 -2.69
N ALA A 19 24.28 -15.67 -1.75
CA ALA A 19 23.54 -15.73 -0.50
C ALA A 19 22.06 -15.53 -0.81
N ALA A 20 21.29 -16.62 -0.87
CA ALA A 20 19.84 -16.54 -0.80
C ALA A 20 19.49 -15.95 0.58
N GLY A 21 19.17 -14.67 0.62
CA GLY A 21 18.70 -14.00 1.82
C GLY A 21 17.39 -14.64 2.25
N ILE A 22 17.44 -15.39 3.36
CA ILE A 22 16.24 -15.77 4.09
C ILE A 22 15.62 -14.47 4.56
N ALA A 23 14.43 -14.12 4.02
CA ALA A 23 13.66 -12.99 4.49
C ALA A 23 13.30 -13.26 5.95
N THR A 24 13.99 -12.60 6.87
CA THR A 24 13.60 -12.60 8.28
C THR A 24 12.25 -11.90 8.40
N PRO A 25 11.30 -12.44 9.19
CA PRO A 25 10.05 -11.74 9.45
C PRO A 25 10.38 -10.37 10.04
N GLN A 26 9.88 -9.33 9.42
CA GLN A 26 10.21 -7.95 9.76
C GLN A 26 9.38 -7.54 10.97
N THR A 27 9.90 -7.82 12.17
CA THR A 27 9.47 -7.18 13.41
C THR A 27 10.25 -5.87 13.53
N GLY A 28 9.85 -4.87 12.76
CA GLY A 28 10.49 -3.56 12.78
C GLY A 28 9.67 -2.55 13.59
N VAL A 29 10.34 -1.46 13.98
CA VAL A 29 9.68 -0.25 14.47
C VAL A 29 9.84 0.84 13.44
N HIS A 30 8.84 1.72 13.34
CA HIS A 30 8.92 2.88 12.46
C HIS A 30 10.00 3.86 12.95
N PRO A 31 10.91 4.32 12.08
CA PRO A 31 12.09 5.09 12.50
C PRO A 31 11.77 6.46 13.13
N LEU A 32 10.61 7.04 12.84
CA LEU A 32 10.21 8.34 13.36
C LEU A 32 9.30 8.24 14.59
N SER A 33 8.23 7.45 14.51
CA SER A 33 7.23 7.33 15.58
C SER A 33 7.56 6.26 16.62
N GLY A 34 8.41 5.29 16.27
CA GLY A 34 8.71 4.14 17.15
C GLY A 34 7.58 3.12 17.24
N ARG A 35 6.47 3.27 16.50
CA ARG A 35 5.40 2.27 16.48
C ARG A 35 5.89 0.95 15.90
N LEU A 36 5.28 -0.16 16.31
CA LEU A 36 5.50 -1.45 15.69
C LEU A 36 4.94 -1.44 14.25
N LEU A 37 5.66 -2.05 13.32
CA LEU A 37 5.17 -2.33 11.98
C LEU A 37 4.41 -3.65 12.02
N ALA A 38 3.15 -3.64 11.58
CA ALA A 38 2.34 -4.84 11.57
C ALA A 38 2.75 -5.79 10.44
N GLN A 39 2.38 -7.04 10.59
CA GLN A 39 2.61 -8.06 9.57
C GLN A 39 1.45 -8.06 8.57
N SER A 40 1.76 -8.02 7.28
CA SER A 40 0.74 -8.04 6.23
C SER A 40 -0.08 -9.35 6.26
N LEU A 41 -1.36 -9.23 5.98
CA LEU A 41 -2.24 -10.38 5.82
C LEU A 41 -1.79 -11.22 4.62
N SER A 42 -1.60 -12.53 4.82
CA SER A 42 -1.28 -13.45 3.72
C SER A 42 -2.51 -13.75 2.85
N VAL A 43 -2.26 -14.26 1.64
CA VAL A 43 -3.34 -14.69 0.72
C VAL A 43 -4.28 -15.71 1.36
N ASP A 44 -3.77 -16.59 2.22
CA ASP A 44 -4.58 -17.58 2.94
C ASP A 44 -5.59 -16.95 3.89
N GLY A 45 -5.34 -15.72 4.34
CA GLY A 45 -6.26 -14.94 5.16
C GLY A 45 -7.22 -14.03 4.37
N ALA A 46 -7.20 -14.09 3.04
CA ALA A 46 -7.97 -13.14 2.19
C ALA A 46 -9.49 -13.19 2.43
N ASP A 47 -10.03 -14.31 2.88
CA ASP A 47 -11.47 -14.43 3.22
C ASP A 47 -11.90 -13.41 4.29
N TRP A 48 -10.97 -13.01 5.18
CA TRP A 48 -11.25 -11.98 6.17
C TRP A 48 -11.54 -10.62 5.53
N LEU A 49 -10.89 -10.30 4.39
CA LEU A 49 -11.11 -9.06 3.65
C LEU A 49 -12.52 -8.98 3.03
N ASP A 50 -13.16 -10.13 2.85
CA ASP A 50 -14.46 -10.30 2.18
C ASP A 50 -15.59 -10.70 3.15
N ARG A 51 -15.36 -10.61 4.46
CA ARG A 51 -16.36 -10.96 5.49
C ARG A 51 -17.63 -10.12 5.35
N SER A 52 -18.77 -10.72 5.60
CA SER A 52 -20.09 -10.08 5.44
C SER A 52 -20.30 -8.90 6.38
N GLU A 53 -19.64 -8.90 7.54
CA GLU A 53 -19.73 -7.88 8.58
C GLU A 53 -19.02 -6.59 8.22
N ARG A 54 -18.12 -6.63 7.22
CA ARG A 54 -17.24 -5.52 6.85
C ARG A 54 -18.00 -4.24 6.52
N ASP A 55 -19.12 -4.34 5.81
CA ASP A 55 -19.92 -3.17 5.46
C ASP A 55 -20.47 -2.45 6.70
N GLN A 56 -20.83 -3.20 7.76
CA GLN A 56 -21.33 -2.62 9.01
C GLN A 56 -20.20 -2.12 9.91
N GLU A 57 -19.04 -2.79 9.87
CA GLU A 57 -17.90 -2.49 10.72
C GLU A 57 -17.09 -1.29 10.25
N GLU A 58 -17.01 -1.07 8.93
CA GLU A 58 -16.09 -0.11 8.32
C GLU A 58 -16.79 0.97 7.49
N ASP A 59 -18.05 0.74 7.05
CA ASP A 59 -18.82 1.64 6.16
C ASP A 59 -18.01 2.12 4.92
N PRO A 60 -17.54 1.20 4.07
CA PRO A 60 -16.67 1.51 2.95
C PRO A 60 -17.31 2.43 1.90
N ASP A 61 -18.63 2.45 1.78
CA ASP A 61 -19.33 3.37 0.88
C ASP A 61 -19.25 4.81 1.41
N ARG A 62 -19.40 5.00 2.72
CA ARG A 62 -19.16 6.29 3.38
C ARG A 62 -17.72 6.74 3.20
N ALA A 63 -16.75 5.82 3.36
CA ALA A 63 -15.34 6.12 3.10
C ALA A 63 -15.15 6.70 1.69
N ILE A 64 -15.65 6.03 0.64
CA ILE A 64 -15.56 6.50 -0.74
C ILE A 64 -16.25 7.86 -0.94
N ASP A 65 -17.38 8.10 -0.28
CA ASP A 65 -18.11 9.36 -0.40
C ASP A 65 -17.37 10.57 0.21
N VAL A 66 -16.70 10.35 1.36
CA VAL A 66 -15.85 11.36 2.01
C VAL A 66 -14.69 11.81 1.10
N LEU A 67 -14.17 10.91 0.27
CA LEU A 67 -13.03 11.22 -0.62
C LEU A 67 -13.36 12.20 -1.73
N LYS A 68 -14.64 12.46 -2.03
CA LYS A 68 -15.09 13.40 -3.08
C LYS A 68 -14.37 13.16 -4.42
N ILE A 69 -14.23 11.88 -4.81
CA ILE A 69 -13.59 11.51 -6.07
C ILE A 69 -14.48 11.98 -7.25
N VAL A 70 -13.87 12.70 -8.17
CA VAL A 70 -14.54 13.20 -9.37
C VAL A 70 -14.61 12.07 -10.42
N LYS A 71 -15.72 11.98 -11.17
CA LYS A 71 -15.81 11.05 -12.32
C LYS A 71 -14.74 11.39 -13.35
N GLY A 72 -14.12 10.37 -13.90
CA GLY A 72 -13.00 10.53 -14.83
C GLY A 72 -11.62 10.61 -14.17
N SER A 73 -11.54 10.67 -12.83
CA SER A 73 -10.26 10.68 -12.11
C SER A 73 -9.43 9.44 -12.36
N THR A 74 -8.12 9.60 -12.30
CA THR A 74 -7.14 8.51 -12.25
C THR A 74 -6.65 8.36 -10.81
N VAL A 75 -6.94 7.21 -10.19
CA VAL A 75 -6.62 6.96 -8.79
C VAL A 75 -5.84 5.67 -8.63
N ALA A 76 -5.19 5.48 -7.48
CA ALA A 76 -4.60 4.20 -7.12
C ALA A 76 -5.09 3.75 -5.74
N GLU A 77 -5.10 2.44 -5.55
CA GLU A 77 -5.19 1.78 -4.26
C GLU A 77 -3.90 1.00 -4.03
N VAL A 78 -3.21 1.26 -2.92
CA VAL A 78 -2.01 0.54 -2.49
C VAL A 78 -2.41 -0.40 -1.36
N GLY A 79 -2.11 -1.71 -1.51
CA GLY A 79 -2.65 -2.76 -0.67
C GLY A 79 -4.07 -3.13 -1.09
N ALA A 80 -4.30 -3.38 -2.39
CA ALA A 80 -5.63 -3.65 -2.93
C ALA A 80 -6.24 -4.99 -2.46
N GLY A 81 -5.41 -5.92 -1.99
CA GLY A 81 -5.86 -7.23 -1.52
C GLY A 81 -6.73 -7.97 -2.54
N SER A 82 -7.86 -8.51 -2.07
CA SER A 82 -8.84 -9.19 -2.92
C SER A 82 -9.66 -8.25 -3.84
N GLY A 83 -9.44 -6.92 -3.76
CA GLY A 83 -10.11 -5.92 -4.61
C GLY A 83 -11.45 -5.42 -4.09
N TYR A 84 -11.72 -5.57 -2.79
CA TYR A 84 -12.97 -5.14 -2.19
C TYR A 84 -13.22 -3.63 -2.36
N MET A 85 -12.25 -2.78 -1.98
CA MET A 85 -12.34 -1.34 -2.17
C MET A 85 -12.08 -0.93 -3.62
N THR A 86 -11.23 -1.66 -4.35
CA THR A 86 -10.95 -1.41 -5.78
C THR A 86 -12.21 -1.36 -6.63
N VAL A 87 -13.16 -2.28 -6.41
CA VAL A 87 -14.45 -2.32 -7.12
C VAL A 87 -15.28 -1.06 -6.84
N LYS A 88 -15.29 -0.58 -5.60
CA LYS A 88 -16.00 0.65 -5.20
C LYS A 88 -15.34 1.89 -5.85
N LEU A 89 -14.01 1.97 -5.81
CA LEU A 89 -13.24 3.02 -6.50
C LEU A 89 -13.53 3.02 -8.01
N ALA A 90 -13.48 1.87 -8.67
CA ALA A 90 -13.71 1.73 -10.10
C ALA A 90 -15.11 2.23 -10.53
N LYS A 91 -16.14 1.93 -9.74
CA LYS A 91 -17.50 2.43 -9.92
C LYS A 91 -17.56 3.95 -9.71
N LYS A 92 -16.85 4.47 -8.69
CA LYS A 92 -16.85 5.91 -8.34
C LYS A 92 -16.21 6.76 -9.42
N VAL A 93 -15.05 6.36 -9.94
CA VAL A 93 -14.39 7.08 -11.04
C VAL A 93 -15.15 6.94 -12.37
N GLY A 94 -15.93 5.87 -12.53
CA GLY A 94 -16.73 5.60 -13.73
C GLY A 94 -15.89 5.18 -14.95
N PRO A 95 -16.52 4.93 -16.10
CA PRO A 95 -15.86 4.34 -17.28
C PRO A 95 -14.79 5.25 -17.91
N GLY A 96 -14.86 6.56 -17.71
CA GLY A 96 -13.83 7.51 -18.14
C GLY A 96 -12.64 7.65 -17.19
N GLY A 97 -12.74 7.09 -15.99
CA GLY A 97 -11.66 7.10 -15.00
C GLY A 97 -10.86 5.80 -15.01
N ARG A 98 -9.81 5.75 -14.18
CA ARG A 98 -8.91 4.59 -14.08
C ARG A 98 -8.50 4.35 -12.64
N VAL A 99 -8.39 3.07 -12.26
CA VAL A 99 -7.86 2.66 -10.96
C VAL A 99 -6.62 1.80 -11.16
N TYR A 100 -5.50 2.19 -10.58
CA TYR A 100 -4.34 1.32 -10.42
C TYR A 100 -4.47 0.60 -9.08
N ALA A 101 -4.64 -0.72 -9.14
CA ALA A 101 -4.81 -1.56 -7.95
C ALA A 101 -3.49 -2.29 -7.68
N ASN A 102 -2.74 -1.76 -6.72
CA ASN A 102 -1.41 -2.26 -6.37
C ASN A 102 -1.47 -3.21 -5.18
N ASP A 103 -0.76 -4.32 -5.28
CA ASP A 103 -0.46 -5.21 -4.18
C ASP A 103 0.93 -5.85 -4.38
N ILE A 104 1.61 -6.22 -3.29
CA ILE A 104 2.90 -6.91 -3.36
C ILE A 104 2.75 -8.43 -3.51
N GLN A 105 1.57 -8.96 -3.25
CA GLN A 105 1.26 -10.38 -3.30
C GLN A 105 0.54 -10.74 -4.61
N ARG A 106 1.21 -11.51 -5.47
CA ARG A 106 0.61 -11.98 -6.75
C ARG A 106 -0.72 -12.71 -6.53
N GLY A 107 -0.82 -13.53 -5.48
CA GLY A 107 -2.07 -14.24 -5.17
C GLY A 107 -3.24 -13.31 -4.84
N MET A 108 -3.00 -12.16 -4.20
CA MET A 108 -4.03 -11.14 -3.99
C MET A 108 -4.50 -10.55 -5.31
N LEU A 109 -3.57 -10.24 -6.23
CA LEU A 109 -3.93 -9.75 -7.57
C LEU A 109 -4.70 -10.79 -8.41
N GLU A 110 -4.47 -12.08 -8.18
CA GLU A 110 -5.27 -13.14 -8.82
C GLU A 110 -6.71 -13.15 -8.29
N LEU A 111 -6.91 -12.96 -6.98
CA LEU A 111 -8.24 -12.81 -6.37
C LEU A 111 -8.94 -11.54 -6.89
N LEU A 112 -8.21 -10.41 -6.92
CA LEU A 112 -8.67 -9.16 -7.52
C LEU A 112 -9.15 -9.38 -8.97
N ASN A 113 -8.36 -10.03 -9.81
CA ASN A 113 -8.73 -10.27 -11.22
C ASN A 113 -10.01 -11.11 -11.34
N LYS A 114 -10.18 -12.14 -10.51
CA LYS A 114 -11.42 -12.94 -10.46
C LYS A 114 -12.62 -12.06 -10.07
N ARG A 115 -12.45 -11.17 -9.08
CA ARG A 115 -13.49 -10.22 -8.65
C ARG A 115 -13.86 -9.22 -9.74
N LEU A 116 -12.88 -8.64 -10.43
CA LEU A 116 -13.10 -7.71 -11.54
C LEU A 116 -13.90 -8.36 -12.67
N ALA A 117 -13.52 -9.57 -13.06
CA ALA A 117 -14.22 -10.34 -14.09
C ALA A 117 -15.68 -10.62 -13.68
N LYS A 118 -15.92 -11.09 -12.45
CA LYS A 118 -17.28 -11.32 -11.90
C LYS A 118 -18.12 -10.04 -11.88
N SER A 119 -17.49 -8.90 -11.55
CA SER A 119 -18.15 -7.59 -11.46
C SER A 119 -18.25 -6.86 -12.80
N LYS A 120 -17.69 -7.43 -13.90
CA LYS A 120 -17.61 -6.82 -15.25
C LYS A 120 -16.96 -5.44 -15.24
N ILE A 121 -15.93 -5.25 -14.41
CA ILE A 121 -15.17 -4.00 -14.28
C ILE A 121 -13.97 -4.06 -15.21
N THR A 122 -13.78 -3.03 -16.04
CA THR A 122 -12.75 -2.97 -17.09
C THR A 122 -11.79 -1.79 -16.97
N ASN A 123 -12.03 -0.86 -16.04
CA ASN A 123 -11.25 0.36 -15.83
C ASN A 123 -10.24 0.25 -14.68
N VAL A 124 -9.85 -0.97 -14.32
CA VAL A 124 -8.84 -1.27 -13.30
C VAL A 124 -7.59 -1.88 -13.93
N ILE A 125 -6.42 -1.44 -13.49
CA ILE A 125 -5.11 -1.97 -13.87
C ILE A 125 -4.48 -2.58 -12.62
N PRO A 126 -4.40 -3.91 -12.50
CA PRO A 126 -3.65 -4.56 -11.44
C PRO A 126 -2.14 -4.29 -11.58
N VAL A 127 -1.48 -3.98 -10.48
CA VAL A 127 -0.06 -3.63 -10.45
C VAL A 127 0.65 -4.43 -9.37
N LEU A 128 1.60 -5.27 -9.75
CA LEU A 128 2.46 -5.96 -8.77
C LEU A 128 3.57 -5.00 -8.33
N GLY A 129 3.51 -4.60 -7.07
CA GLY A 129 4.53 -3.75 -6.43
C GLY A 129 5.61 -4.55 -5.73
N THR A 130 6.48 -3.80 -5.04
CA THR A 130 7.50 -4.31 -4.12
C THR A 130 7.32 -3.63 -2.76
N GLN A 131 8.11 -4.02 -1.76
CA GLN A 131 8.05 -3.43 -0.41
C GLN A 131 8.45 -1.94 -0.38
N ASP A 132 9.16 -1.46 -1.39
CA ASP A 132 9.71 -0.12 -1.49
C ASP A 132 9.19 0.68 -2.70
N ASN A 133 8.46 0.03 -3.62
CA ASN A 133 7.97 0.69 -4.83
C ASN A 133 6.60 0.14 -5.25
N PRO A 134 5.54 0.98 -5.27
CA PRO A 134 4.22 0.58 -5.72
C PRO A 134 4.09 0.45 -7.23
N GLN A 135 5.14 0.75 -8.01
CA GLN A 135 5.18 0.68 -9.49
C GLN A 135 4.05 1.51 -10.16
N LEU A 136 3.70 2.64 -9.56
CA LEU A 136 2.66 3.53 -10.06
C LEU A 136 3.24 4.55 -11.06
N PRO A 137 2.45 5.03 -12.02
CA PRO A 137 2.91 6.02 -13.01
C PRO A 137 3.22 7.36 -12.33
N ILE A 138 4.30 8.02 -12.76
CA ILE A 138 4.75 9.30 -12.21
C ILE A 138 3.77 10.43 -12.62
N GLU A 139 3.45 11.33 -11.67
CA GLU A 139 2.61 12.53 -11.86
C GLU A 139 1.28 12.28 -12.60
N ALA A 140 0.69 11.10 -12.41
CA ALA A 140 -0.49 10.68 -13.14
C ALA A 140 -1.76 10.58 -12.27
N LEU A 141 -1.61 10.55 -10.95
CA LEU A 141 -2.71 10.21 -10.04
C LEU A 141 -3.31 11.45 -9.37
N ASP A 142 -4.63 11.48 -9.32
CA ASP A 142 -5.38 12.50 -8.59
C ASP A 142 -5.50 12.13 -7.08
N LEU A 143 -5.45 10.82 -6.78
CA LEU A 143 -5.54 10.30 -5.43
C LEU A 143 -4.87 8.92 -5.34
N VAL A 144 -4.18 8.68 -4.22
CA VAL A 144 -3.76 7.35 -3.77
C VAL A 144 -4.46 7.03 -2.46
N LEU A 145 -5.11 5.88 -2.39
CA LEU A 145 -5.81 5.35 -1.21
C LEU A 145 -5.03 4.18 -0.62
N MET A 146 -4.94 4.14 0.70
CA MET A 146 -4.56 2.98 1.50
C MET A 146 -5.65 2.72 2.53
N VAL A 147 -6.14 1.49 2.60
CA VAL A 147 -7.13 1.07 3.60
C VAL A 147 -6.54 -0.06 4.42
N ASP A 148 -6.35 0.17 5.70
CA ASP A 148 -5.73 -0.78 6.64
C ASP A 148 -4.43 -1.39 6.09
N THR A 149 -3.58 -0.53 5.50
CA THR A 149 -2.36 -0.96 4.79
C THR A 149 -1.12 -0.20 5.23
N TYR A 150 -1.24 1.10 5.54
CA TYR A 150 -0.06 1.91 5.84
C TYR A 150 0.72 1.39 7.05
N HIS A 151 0.02 0.89 8.06
CA HIS A 151 0.63 0.33 9.27
C HIS A 151 1.46 -0.94 9.01
N GLU A 152 1.25 -1.63 7.86
CA GLU A 152 1.96 -2.84 7.44
C GLU A 152 3.21 -2.55 6.61
N LEU A 153 3.42 -1.32 6.14
CA LEU A 153 4.53 -0.99 5.26
C LEU A 153 5.88 -1.21 5.95
N SER A 154 6.70 -2.08 5.37
CA SER A 154 8.03 -2.39 5.88
C SER A 154 9.06 -1.29 5.62
N GLN A 155 8.85 -0.48 4.57
CA GLN A 155 9.69 0.65 4.18
C GLN A 155 8.83 1.91 3.95
N PRO A 156 8.11 2.39 4.99
CA PRO A 156 7.06 3.39 4.82
C PRO A 156 7.56 4.69 4.20
N GLN A 157 8.73 5.19 4.60
CA GLN A 157 9.26 6.45 4.08
C GLN A 157 9.66 6.36 2.60
N ILE A 158 10.21 5.23 2.16
CA ILE A 158 10.52 5.01 0.75
C ILE A 158 9.22 4.93 -0.06
N MET A 159 8.25 4.14 0.42
CA MET A 159 6.94 4.01 -0.21
C MET A 159 6.22 5.36 -0.34
N LEU A 160 6.22 6.20 0.71
CA LEU A 160 5.63 7.53 0.68
C LEU A 160 6.27 8.43 -0.39
N ARG A 161 7.61 8.39 -0.55
CA ARG A 161 8.30 9.14 -1.63
C ARG A 161 7.86 8.68 -3.01
N GLN A 162 7.72 7.37 -3.24
CA GLN A 162 7.25 6.84 -4.52
C GLN A 162 5.79 7.23 -4.79
N ILE A 163 4.94 7.15 -3.77
CA ILE A 163 3.54 7.61 -3.87
C ILE A 163 3.49 9.11 -4.18
N LYS A 164 4.31 9.92 -3.49
CA LYS A 164 4.38 11.36 -3.75
C LYS A 164 4.79 11.66 -5.20
N ALA A 165 5.75 10.90 -5.74
CA ALA A 165 6.15 11.03 -7.14
C ALA A 165 5.03 10.67 -8.12
N SER A 166 4.16 9.72 -7.78
CA SER A 166 3.03 9.30 -8.62
C SER A 166 1.87 10.30 -8.64
N LEU A 167 1.72 11.11 -7.59
CA LEU A 167 0.66 12.10 -7.47
C LEU A 167 0.93 13.33 -8.34
N LYS A 168 -0.10 13.83 -9.01
CA LYS A 168 -0.11 15.16 -9.66
C LYS A 168 0.12 16.27 -8.63
N PRO A 169 0.52 17.48 -9.06
CA PRO A 169 0.44 18.67 -8.20
C PRO A 169 -0.97 18.82 -7.63
N GLY A 170 -1.08 18.96 -6.30
CA GLY A 170 -2.37 18.98 -5.59
C GLY A 170 -3.08 17.63 -5.45
N GLY A 171 -2.47 16.55 -5.90
CA GLY A 171 -2.96 15.20 -5.67
C GLY A 171 -2.96 14.83 -4.18
N ARG A 172 -3.78 13.85 -3.81
CA ARG A 172 -4.03 13.50 -2.40
C ARG A 172 -3.60 12.08 -2.09
N LEU A 173 -2.94 11.90 -0.93
CA LEU A 173 -2.80 10.62 -0.27
C LEU A 173 -3.88 10.51 0.80
N VAL A 174 -4.58 9.39 0.83
CA VAL A 174 -5.61 9.11 1.82
C VAL A 174 -5.27 7.82 2.56
N LEU A 175 -5.24 7.90 3.88
CA LEU A 175 -5.14 6.74 4.76
C LEU A 175 -6.49 6.53 5.43
N VAL A 176 -7.01 5.31 5.37
CA VAL A 176 -8.15 4.83 6.15
C VAL A 176 -7.61 3.76 7.07
N GLU A 177 -7.60 4.02 8.38
CA GLU A 177 -6.89 3.17 9.35
C GLU A 177 -7.72 3.00 10.62
N TYR A 178 -7.64 1.83 11.26
CA TYR A 178 -8.27 1.61 12.56
C TYR A 178 -7.69 2.56 13.62
N ARG A 179 -8.60 3.17 14.41
CA ARG A 179 -8.23 4.15 15.44
C ARG A 179 -7.44 3.50 16.57
N LYS A 180 -6.20 3.95 16.76
CA LYS A 180 -5.39 3.55 17.91
C LYS A 180 -5.94 4.14 19.20
N GLU A 181 -6.60 5.28 19.10
CA GLU A 181 -7.27 6.00 20.17
C GLU A 181 -8.52 5.26 20.70
N ASP A 182 -9.07 4.31 19.93
CA ASP A 182 -10.21 3.48 20.36
C ASP A 182 -9.74 2.12 20.87
N PRO A 183 -9.76 1.90 22.20
CA PRO A 183 -9.38 0.62 22.78
C PRO A 183 -10.42 -0.48 22.56
N THR A 184 -11.66 -0.14 22.14
CA THR A 184 -12.77 -1.08 22.02
C THR A 184 -12.80 -1.80 20.68
N THR A 185 -12.18 -1.26 19.66
CA THR A 185 -12.07 -1.91 18.33
C THR A 185 -11.27 -3.20 18.46
N PRO A 186 -11.85 -4.38 18.09
CA PRO A 186 -11.25 -5.70 18.30
C PRO A 186 -10.18 -6.03 17.23
N VAL A 187 -9.17 -5.14 17.10
CA VAL A 187 -8.03 -5.25 16.19
C VAL A 187 -6.76 -5.17 17.00
N LYS A 188 -5.72 -5.91 16.61
CA LYS A 188 -4.43 -5.91 17.31
C LYS A 188 -3.85 -4.49 17.37
N PRO A 189 -3.13 -4.12 18.44
CA PRO A 189 -2.59 -2.77 18.61
C PRO A 189 -1.64 -2.31 17.50
N ASP A 190 -0.86 -3.23 16.92
CA ASP A 190 0.06 -2.97 15.81
C ASP A 190 -0.64 -2.72 14.47
N HIS A 191 -1.90 -3.15 14.33
CA HIS A 191 -2.78 -2.88 13.18
C HIS A 191 -3.64 -1.62 13.36
N LYS A 192 -3.34 -0.79 14.36
CA LYS A 192 -4.02 0.50 14.59
C LYS A 192 -3.06 1.66 14.39
N MET A 193 -3.56 2.75 13.81
CA MET A 193 -2.80 4.00 13.65
C MET A 193 -3.41 5.11 14.48
N SER A 194 -2.58 5.92 15.12
CA SER A 194 -3.02 7.20 15.67
C SER A 194 -2.90 8.31 14.63
N VAL A 195 -3.76 9.32 14.75
CA VAL A 195 -3.64 10.55 13.94
C VAL A 195 -2.26 11.18 14.12
N ALA A 196 -1.72 11.16 15.33
CA ALA A 196 -0.42 11.74 15.65
C ALA A 196 0.73 11.01 14.95
N ASP A 197 0.74 9.67 15.01
CA ASP A 197 1.78 8.86 14.33
C ASP A 197 1.69 9.04 12.81
N ALA A 198 0.48 8.92 12.23
CA ALA A 198 0.27 9.09 10.79
C ALA A 198 0.71 10.49 10.30
N LYS A 199 0.35 11.54 11.05
CA LYS A 199 0.76 12.90 10.73
C LYS A 199 2.28 13.05 10.77
N LEU A 200 2.94 12.61 11.84
CA LEU A 200 4.39 12.69 12.00
C LEU A 200 5.12 12.00 10.84
N GLU A 201 4.71 10.79 10.51
CA GLU A 201 5.37 9.93 9.51
C GLU A 201 5.17 10.45 8.08
N VAL A 202 3.95 10.84 7.74
CA VAL A 202 3.57 11.26 6.38
C VAL A 202 4.05 12.68 6.08
N GLU A 203 3.95 13.60 7.06
CA GLU A 203 4.42 14.98 6.89
C GLU A 203 5.96 15.06 6.77
N ALA A 204 6.70 14.10 7.35
CA ALA A 204 8.15 14.00 7.17
C ALA A 204 8.59 13.83 5.71
N GLU A 205 7.72 13.28 4.85
CA GLU A 205 7.97 13.16 3.41
C GLU A 205 7.38 14.35 2.61
N GLY A 206 7.02 15.43 3.31
CA GLY A 206 6.57 16.69 2.71
C GLY A 206 5.15 16.65 2.16
N PHE A 207 4.31 15.80 2.68
CA PHE A 207 2.86 15.93 2.59
C PHE A 207 2.33 16.88 3.67
N LYS A 208 1.09 17.31 3.54
CA LYS A 208 0.40 18.12 4.56
C LYS A 208 -0.95 17.50 4.89
N LEU A 209 -1.18 17.17 6.17
CA LEU A 209 -2.50 16.73 6.64
C LEU A 209 -3.50 17.89 6.50
N THR A 210 -4.56 17.69 5.73
CA THR A 210 -5.58 18.70 5.45
C THR A 210 -6.94 18.35 6.04
N THR A 211 -7.21 17.08 6.27
CA THR A 211 -8.50 16.64 6.82
C THR A 211 -8.29 15.40 7.67
N THR A 212 -8.91 15.42 8.85
CA THR A 212 -9.18 14.23 9.68
C THR A 212 -10.67 14.07 9.73
N ASN A 213 -11.20 12.93 9.30
CA ASN A 213 -12.61 12.62 9.35
C ASN A 213 -12.85 11.36 10.19
N GLU A 214 -13.77 11.44 11.14
CA GLU A 214 -14.08 10.41 12.14
C GLU A 214 -15.48 9.80 11.93
N ASP A 215 -16.08 9.98 10.74
CA ASP A 215 -17.46 9.53 10.47
C ASP A 215 -17.60 8.00 10.35
N LEU A 216 -16.49 7.25 10.16
CA LEU A 216 -16.54 5.79 10.04
C LEU A 216 -16.70 5.13 11.42
N PRO A 217 -17.31 3.94 11.51
CA PRO A 217 -17.52 3.27 12.80
C PRO A 217 -16.25 2.99 13.59
N ARG A 218 -15.18 2.50 12.94
CA ARG A 218 -13.95 2.01 13.59
C ARG A 218 -12.67 2.67 13.11
N GLN A 219 -12.72 3.33 11.94
CA GLN A 219 -11.56 3.90 11.27
C GLN A 219 -11.63 5.42 11.23
N HIS A 220 -10.49 6.07 11.08
CA HIS A 220 -10.44 7.45 10.65
C HIS A 220 -9.97 7.55 9.19
N ILE A 221 -10.35 8.63 8.54
CA ILE A 221 -9.89 8.97 7.20
C ILE A 221 -8.98 10.17 7.32
N LEU A 222 -7.71 10.00 6.96
CA LEU A 222 -6.70 11.04 6.99
C LEU A 222 -6.36 11.45 5.55
N ILE A 223 -6.61 12.69 5.19
CA ILE A 223 -6.35 13.22 3.84
C ILE A 223 -5.14 14.14 3.89
N PHE A 224 -4.13 13.77 3.13
CA PHE A 224 -2.91 14.54 2.95
C PHE A 224 -2.83 15.06 1.52
N THR A 225 -2.30 16.28 1.34
CA THR A 225 -2.00 16.88 0.04
C THR A 225 -0.50 16.86 -0.23
N LYS A 226 -0.15 16.67 -1.50
CA LYS A 226 1.23 16.77 -2.01
C LYS A 226 1.69 18.22 -2.02
#